data_99ca9db29489f912288e5fa249cb3fdd
#
_entry.id   99ca9db29489f912288e5fa249cb3fdd
#
_cell.length_a   1.000
_cell.length_b   1.000
_cell.length_c   1.000
_cell.angle_alpha   90.00
_cell.angle_beta   90.00
_cell.angle_gamma   90.00
#
_symmetry.space_group_name_H-M   'P 1'
#
loop_
_entity.id
_entity.type
_entity.pdbx_description
1 polymer ?
#
loop_
_entity_poly.entity_id
_entity_poly.type
_entity_poly.pdbx_seq_one_letter_code
_entity_poly.pdbx_strand_id
1 'polypeptide(L)'
;MMEQVLSFWFERHSPDQWWAKDPAFDEAIRTEFGALHASAALGELYEWRVAPEGRLAEIIVLDQFSRNLYREDPRAFACDGMALALAQEAVRIGADRAVSLERRRFFYMPYEHSESRRIHEIAVTLFGSLDDPESLKYELQHKVIIDRFGRYPHRNKALSRPSTAEEIAFLKTPNSSF
;
A
#
# COMPACT_ATOMS: atom_id res chain seq x y z
N MET A 1 7.72 -18.96 4.70
CA MET A 1 6.77 -17.84 4.96
C MET A 1 6.84 -16.76 3.87
N MET A 2 8.01 -16.21 3.55
CA MET A 2 8.18 -15.20 2.47
C MET A 2 7.58 -15.65 1.13
N GLU A 3 7.95 -16.84 0.66
CA GLU A 3 7.40 -17.42 -0.57
C GLU A 3 5.89 -17.65 -0.50
N GLN A 4 5.36 -17.98 0.67
CA GLN A 4 3.92 -18.14 0.87
C GLN A 4 3.16 -16.82 0.73
N VAL A 5 3.72 -15.69 1.21
CA VAL A 5 3.15 -14.36 1.01
C VAL A 5 3.10 -14.02 -0.49
N LEU A 6 4.20 -14.22 -1.22
CA LEU A 6 4.25 -13.90 -2.64
C LEU A 6 3.35 -14.83 -3.47
N SER A 7 3.34 -16.13 -3.17
CA SER A 7 2.45 -17.07 -3.85
C SER A 7 0.97 -16.76 -3.55
N PHE A 8 0.64 -16.44 -2.29
CA PHE A 8 -0.72 -16.02 -1.94
C PHE A 8 -1.14 -14.80 -2.75
N TRP A 9 -0.30 -13.78 -2.80
CA TRP A 9 -0.64 -12.49 -3.41
C TRP A 9 -0.67 -12.56 -4.94
N PHE A 10 0.32 -13.19 -5.58
CA PHE A 10 0.49 -13.13 -7.03
C PHE A 10 0.04 -14.37 -7.80
N GLU A 11 -0.12 -15.53 -7.14
CA GLU A 11 -0.38 -16.79 -7.83
C GLU A 11 -1.74 -17.40 -7.46
N ARG A 12 -2.13 -17.33 -6.17
CA ARG A 12 -3.37 -17.91 -5.66
C ARG A 12 -4.59 -16.99 -5.82
N HIS A 13 -4.35 -15.71 -6.02
CA HIS A 13 -5.39 -14.69 -6.12
C HIS A 13 -5.20 -13.83 -7.36
N SER A 14 -6.31 -13.38 -7.95
CA SER A 14 -6.30 -12.52 -9.13
C SER A 14 -6.16 -11.03 -8.77
N PRO A 15 -5.67 -10.19 -9.71
CA PRO A 15 -5.61 -8.76 -9.51
C PRO A 15 -6.94 -8.12 -9.07
N ASP A 16 -8.08 -8.61 -9.53
CA ASP A 16 -9.38 -8.08 -9.15
C ASP A 16 -9.65 -8.20 -7.63
N GLN A 17 -9.08 -9.24 -6.98
CA GLN A 17 -9.23 -9.46 -5.55
C GLN A 17 -8.40 -8.47 -4.71
N TRP A 18 -7.29 -7.97 -5.23
CA TRP A 18 -6.46 -7.00 -4.50
C TRP A 18 -7.21 -5.69 -4.21
N TRP A 19 -8.12 -5.30 -5.12
CA TRP A 19 -8.85 -4.04 -5.06
C TRP A 19 -10.29 -4.19 -4.55
N ALA A 20 -10.77 -5.41 -4.45
CA ALA A 20 -12.12 -5.69 -3.98
C ALA A 20 -12.23 -5.62 -2.46
N LYS A 21 -13.39 -5.19 -1.97
CA LYS A 21 -13.77 -5.43 -0.57
C LYS A 21 -14.38 -6.83 -0.48
N ASP A 22 -13.54 -7.83 -0.29
CA ASP A 22 -13.94 -9.23 -0.19
C ASP A 22 -13.67 -9.77 1.24
N PRO A 23 -14.73 -9.99 2.05
CA PRO A 23 -14.56 -10.52 3.40
C PRO A 23 -13.91 -11.91 3.46
N ALA A 24 -14.08 -12.75 2.41
CA ALA A 24 -13.45 -14.06 2.38
C ALA A 24 -11.95 -13.95 2.14
N PHE A 25 -11.53 -13.03 1.27
CA PHE A 25 -10.12 -12.71 1.05
C PHE A 25 -9.47 -12.11 2.31
N ASP A 26 -10.16 -11.17 2.98
CA ASP A 26 -9.68 -10.59 4.23
C ASP A 26 -9.52 -11.65 5.34
N GLU A 27 -10.45 -12.61 5.43
CA GLU A 27 -10.37 -13.69 6.41
C GLU A 27 -9.27 -14.72 6.08
N ALA A 28 -9.01 -14.99 4.81
CA ALA A 28 -7.88 -15.80 4.40
C ALA A 28 -6.55 -15.16 4.82
N ILE A 29 -6.38 -13.85 4.59
CA ILE A 29 -5.20 -13.11 5.05
C ILE A 29 -5.08 -13.16 6.58
N ARG A 30 -6.17 -12.99 7.30
CA ARG A 30 -6.20 -13.03 8.76
C ARG A 30 -5.74 -14.39 9.30
N THR A 31 -6.26 -15.45 8.72
CA THR A 31 -5.98 -16.82 9.15
C THR A 31 -4.55 -17.22 8.82
N GLU A 32 -4.06 -16.93 7.61
CA GLU A 32 -2.76 -17.38 7.16
C GLU A 32 -1.62 -16.47 7.63
N PHE A 33 -1.86 -15.15 7.74
CA PHE A 33 -0.80 -14.15 7.90
C PHE A 33 -0.99 -13.18 9.07
N GLY A 34 -2.05 -13.31 9.87
CA GLY A 34 -2.27 -12.38 10.99
C GLY A 34 -1.13 -12.33 12.00
N ALA A 35 -0.56 -13.51 12.37
CA ALA A 35 0.60 -13.58 13.25
C ALA A 35 1.87 -13.01 12.58
N LEU A 36 2.05 -13.29 11.29
CA LEU A 36 3.17 -12.76 10.51
C LEU A 36 3.11 -11.24 10.41
N HIS A 37 1.91 -10.66 10.20
CA HIS A 37 1.72 -9.22 10.20
C HIS A 37 2.11 -8.59 11.54
N ALA A 38 1.77 -9.22 12.67
CA ALA A 38 2.18 -8.73 13.99
C ALA A 38 3.71 -8.70 14.13
N SER A 39 4.41 -9.74 13.70
CA SER A 39 5.88 -9.78 13.67
C SER A 39 6.47 -8.72 12.71
N ALA A 40 5.87 -8.53 11.52
CA ALA A 40 6.28 -7.50 10.58
C ALA A 40 6.18 -6.10 11.19
N ALA A 41 5.06 -5.81 11.87
CA ALA A 41 4.83 -4.53 12.53
C ALA A 41 5.83 -4.23 13.66
N LEU A 42 6.45 -5.26 14.24
CA LEU A 42 7.54 -5.15 15.21
C LEU A 42 8.94 -5.10 14.56
N GLY A 43 9.02 -5.18 13.22
CA GLY A 43 10.29 -5.17 12.48
C GLY A 43 11.05 -6.49 12.52
N GLU A 44 10.42 -7.58 12.93
CA GLU A 44 11.07 -8.88 13.11
C GLU A 44 11.38 -9.62 11.79
N LEU A 45 10.90 -9.12 10.64
CA LEU A 45 11.16 -9.73 9.33
C LEU A 45 12.43 -9.21 8.65
N TYR A 46 13.30 -8.53 9.36
CA TYR A 46 14.49 -7.86 8.80
C TYR A 46 15.41 -8.78 8.00
N GLU A 47 15.48 -10.07 8.34
CA GLU A 47 16.29 -11.07 7.61
C GLU A 47 15.77 -11.28 6.17
N TRP A 48 14.50 -11.01 5.88
CA TRP A 48 13.94 -11.12 4.53
C TRP A 48 14.54 -10.09 3.58
N ARG A 49 15.05 -8.98 4.11
CA ARG A 49 15.56 -7.84 3.32
C ARG A 49 16.87 -8.13 2.58
N VAL A 50 17.44 -9.32 2.73
CA VAL A 50 18.62 -9.78 1.97
C VAL A 50 18.30 -9.92 0.48
N ALA A 51 17.10 -10.41 0.15
CA ALA A 51 16.63 -10.61 -1.23
C ALA A 51 15.57 -9.58 -1.64
N PRO A 52 15.51 -9.19 -2.93
CA PRO A 52 14.47 -8.30 -3.45
C PRO A 52 13.06 -8.80 -3.17
N GLU A 53 12.81 -10.10 -3.37
CA GLU A 53 11.52 -10.74 -3.12
C GLU A 53 11.13 -10.69 -1.64
N GLY A 54 12.09 -10.81 -0.73
CA GLY A 54 11.84 -10.72 0.70
C GLY A 54 11.46 -9.30 1.12
N ARG A 55 12.11 -8.28 0.56
CA ARG A 55 11.74 -6.88 0.73
C ARG A 55 10.32 -6.61 0.25
N LEU A 56 9.98 -7.14 -0.94
CA LEU A 56 8.64 -7.02 -1.49
C LEU A 56 7.59 -7.68 -0.59
N ALA A 57 7.84 -8.90 -0.13
CA ALA A 57 6.92 -9.62 0.75
C ALA A 57 6.68 -8.86 2.06
N GLU A 58 7.72 -8.32 2.70
CA GLU A 58 7.58 -7.52 3.92
C GLU A 58 6.76 -6.25 3.67
N ILE A 59 6.98 -5.56 2.54
CA ILE A 59 6.20 -4.37 2.16
C ILE A 59 4.73 -4.74 1.93
N ILE A 60 4.42 -5.83 1.22
CA ILE A 60 3.04 -6.30 1.00
C ILE A 60 2.36 -6.59 2.35
N VAL A 61 3.05 -7.26 3.26
CA VAL A 61 2.50 -7.56 4.60
C VAL A 61 2.18 -6.28 5.36
N LEU A 62 3.07 -5.29 5.35
CA LEU A 62 2.91 -4.04 6.11
C LEU A 62 1.90 -3.08 5.45
N ASP A 63 1.89 -3.00 4.12
CA ASP A 63 1.05 -2.06 3.40
C ASP A 63 -0.31 -2.66 3.03
N GLN A 64 -0.33 -3.76 2.28
CA GLN A 64 -1.56 -4.34 1.76
C GLN A 64 -2.34 -5.13 2.82
N PHE A 65 -1.67 -6.04 3.53
CA PHE A 65 -2.36 -6.86 4.53
C PHE A 65 -2.90 -6.03 5.69
N SER A 66 -2.25 -4.92 6.06
CA SER A 66 -2.81 -3.99 7.06
C SER A 66 -4.20 -3.52 6.67
N ARG A 67 -4.40 -3.17 5.41
CA ARG A 67 -5.70 -2.70 4.88
C ARG A 67 -6.76 -3.79 4.88
N ASN A 68 -6.39 -5.02 4.56
CA ASN A 68 -7.31 -6.16 4.60
C ASN A 68 -7.65 -6.58 6.03
N LEU A 69 -6.66 -6.63 6.93
CA LEU A 69 -6.84 -7.07 8.32
C LEU A 69 -7.66 -6.10 9.17
N TYR A 70 -7.56 -4.80 8.87
CA TYR A 70 -8.04 -3.73 9.75
C TYR A 70 -8.89 -2.69 9.02
N ARG A 71 -9.80 -3.16 8.13
CA ARG A 71 -10.70 -2.23 7.42
C ARG A 71 -11.46 -1.32 8.39
N GLU A 72 -11.52 -0.02 8.05
CA GLU A 72 -12.18 1.03 8.84
C GLU A 72 -11.60 1.25 10.26
N ASP A 73 -10.45 0.70 10.56
CA ASP A 73 -9.74 0.82 11.84
C ASP A 73 -8.42 1.60 11.61
N PRO A 74 -7.93 2.41 12.58
CA PRO A 74 -6.67 3.14 12.41
C PRO A 74 -5.46 2.23 12.20
N ARG A 75 -5.51 0.97 12.63
CA ARG A 75 -4.45 -0.02 12.41
C ARG A 75 -4.19 -0.30 10.92
N ALA A 76 -5.19 -0.07 10.05
CA ALA A 76 -5.03 -0.21 8.61
C ALA A 76 -3.90 0.68 8.03
N PHE A 77 -3.58 1.77 8.73
CA PHE A 77 -2.58 2.77 8.30
C PHE A 77 -1.38 2.87 9.24
N ALA A 78 -1.37 2.10 10.33
CA ALA A 78 -0.35 2.22 11.38
C ALA A 78 1.07 1.86 10.87
N CYS A 79 1.16 1.00 9.86
CA CYS A 79 2.42 0.54 9.29
C CYS A 79 2.85 1.34 8.03
N ASP A 80 2.06 2.31 7.55
CA ASP A 80 2.34 3.06 6.31
C ASP A 80 3.73 3.71 6.32
N GLY A 81 4.14 4.32 7.43
CA GLY A 81 5.46 4.94 7.56
C GLY A 81 6.61 3.94 7.47
N MET A 82 6.46 2.74 8.04
CA MET A 82 7.46 1.68 7.96
C MET A 82 7.50 1.10 6.54
N ALA A 83 6.36 0.81 5.95
CA ALA A 83 6.27 0.32 4.57
C ALA A 83 6.92 1.30 3.58
N LEU A 84 6.66 2.61 3.74
CA LEU A 84 7.29 3.65 2.91
C LEU A 84 8.81 3.69 3.10
N ALA A 85 9.32 3.65 4.33
CA ALA A 85 10.77 3.67 4.57
C ALA A 85 11.47 2.44 3.95
N LEU A 86 10.85 1.26 4.05
CA LEU A 86 11.37 0.04 3.44
C LEU A 86 11.31 0.11 1.91
N ALA A 87 10.24 0.65 1.35
CA ALA A 87 10.11 0.88 -0.09
C ALA A 87 11.17 1.86 -0.61
N GLN A 88 11.41 2.96 0.10
CA GLN A 88 12.46 3.92 -0.23
C GLN A 88 13.85 3.27 -0.24
N GLU A 89 14.15 2.47 0.77
CA GLU A 89 15.42 1.75 0.83
C GLU A 89 15.54 0.72 -0.30
N ALA A 90 14.48 -0.03 -0.60
CA ALA A 90 14.45 -0.99 -1.69
C ALA A 90 14.71 -0.32 -3.06
N VAL A 91 14.06 0.80 -3.33
CA VAL A 91 14.26 1.60 -4.56
C VAL A 91 15.68 2.16 -4.61
N ARG A 92 16.19 2.69 -3.51
CA ARG A 92 17.55 3.24 -3.42
C ARG A 92 18.63 2.24 -3.83
N ILE A 93 18.47 0.97 -3.46
CA ILE A 93 19.43 -0.09 -3.80
C ILE A 93 19.09 -0.84 -5.10
N GLY A 94 18.01 -0.47 -5.79
CA GLY A 94 17.57 -1.07 -7.05
C GLY A 94 16.88 -2.44 -6.91
N ALA A 95 16.44 -2.82 -5.71
CA ALA A 95 15.73 -4.08 -5.47
C ALA A 95 14.40 -4.16 -6.24
N ASP A 96 13.73 -3.02 -6.44
CA ASP A 96 12.51 -2.89 -7.23
C ASP A 96 12.71 -3.34 -8.69
N ARG A 97 13.93 -3.15 -9.24
CA ARG A 97 14.26 -3.50 -10.63
C ARG A 97 14.63 -4.96 -10.83
N ALA A 98 14.83 -5.69 -9.75
CA ALA A 98 15.16 -7.11 -9.78
C ALA A 98 13.92 -8.02 -9.86
N VAL A 99 12.70 -7.45 -9.78
CA VAL A 99 11.44 -8.19 -9.89
C VAL A 99 10.68 -7.81 -11.16
N SER A 100 9.63 -8.58 -11.53
CA SER A 100 8.77 -8.27 -12.69
C SER A 100 8.05 -6.93 -12.52
N LEU A 101 7.57 -6.35 -13.64
CA LEU A 101 6.83 -5.06 -13.60
C LEU A 101 5.59 -5.13 -12.72
N GLU A 102 4.82 -6.23 -12.79
CA GLU A 102 3.67 -6.47 -11.94
C GLU A 102 4.03 -6.42 -10.46
N ARG A 103 5.12 -7.08 -10.07
CA ARG A 103 5.60 -7.10 -8.69
C ARG A 103 6.20 -5.76 -8.27
N ARG A 104 6.86 -5.06 -9.19
CA ARG A 104 7.52 -3.76 -8.95
C ARG A 104 6.55 -2.69 -8.47
N ARG A 105 5.32 -2.65 -9.00
CA ARG A 105 4.32 -1.66 -8.56
C ARG A 105 4.07 -1.70 -7.05
N PHE A 106 4.17 -2.86 -6.41
CA PHE A 106 3.95 -3.00 -4.97
C PHE A 106 5.09 -2.42 -4.12
N PHE A 107 6.28 -2.20 -4.68
CA PHE A 107 7.29 -1.34 -4.06
C PHE A 107 6.90 0.13 -4.10
N TYR A 108 6.05 0.55 -5.03
CA TYR A 108 5.68 1.95 -5.22
C TYR A 108 4.38 2.33 -4.50
N MET A 109 3.52 1.38 -4.17
CA MET A 109 2.27 1.64 -3.48
C MET A 109 2.42 2.35 -2.13
N PRO A 110 3.44 2.10 -1.29
CA PRO A 110 3.65 2.90 -0.07
C PRO A 110 3.90 4.38 -0.32
N TYR A 111 4.43 4.76 -1.50
CA TYR A 111 4.55 6.17 -1.88
C TYR A 111 3.19 6.75 -2.25
N GLU A 112 2.37 6.03 -3.02
CA GLU A 112 1.00 6.41 -3.37
C GLU A 112 0.12 6.55 -2.12
N HIS A 113 0.35 5.74 -1.09
CA HIS A 113 -0.39 5.78 0.17
C HIS A 113 0.05 6.88 1.13
N SER A 114 1.12 7.59 0.85
CA SER A 114 1.65 8.65 1.70
C SER A 114 0.75 9.90 1.69
N GLU A 115 0.58 10.54 2.84
CA GLU A 115 -0.08 11.85 2.94
C GLU A 115 0.92 13.02 2.76
N SER A 116 1.98 12.84 1.95
CA SER A 116 3.01 13.84 1.68
C SER A 116 3.06 14.24 0.21
N ARG A 117 2.84 15.52 -0.10
CA ARG A 117 2.96 16.07 -1.46
C ARG A 117 4.32 15.74 -2.09
N ARG A 118 5.40 15.88 -1.31
CA ARG A 118 6.76 15.59 -1.78
C ARG A 118 6.94 14.11 -2.17
N ILE A 119 6.32 13.19 -1.45
CA ILE A 119 6.39 11.77 -1.75
C ILE A 119 5.63 11.46 -3.04
N HIS A 120 4.47 12.10 -3.29
CA HIS A 120 3.73 11.95 -4.54
C HIS A 120 4.49 12.47 -5.76
N GLU A 121 5.34 13.49 -5.63
CA GLU A 121 6.23 13.90 -6.74
C GLU A 121 7.18 12.76 -7.14
N ILE A 122 7.69 12.02 -6.17
CA ILE A 122 8.53 10.84 -6.40
C ILE A 122 7.69 9.69 -6.95
N ALA A 123 6.50 9.45 -6.38
CA ALA A 123 5.57 8.40 -6.81
C ALA A 123 5.23 8.52 -8.31
N VAL A 124 4.89 9.72 -8.78
CA VAL A 124 4.61 9.97 -10.21
C VAL A 124 5.76 9.52 -11.10
N THR A 125 7.01 9.80 -10.69
CA THR A 125 8.20 9.36 -11.43
C THR A 125 8.34 7.84 -11.44
N LEU A 126 8.12 7.20 -10.28
CA LEU A 126 8.22 5.75 -10.12
C LEU A 126 7.13 5.03 -10.93
N PHE A 127 5.87 5.41 -10.76
CA PHE A 127 4.76 4.83 -11.52
C PHE A 127 4.88 5.10 -13.02
N GLY A 128 5.37 6.27 -13.43
CA GLY A 128 5.67 6.58 -14.82
C GLY A 128 6.76 5.69 -15.44
N SER A 129 7.57 5.02 -14.63
CA SER A 129 8.61 4.09 -15.09
C SER A 129 8.13 2.64 -15.29
N LEU A 130 6.86 2.34 -14.96
CA LEU A 130 6.32 0.98 -15.03
C LEU A 130 5.85 0.56 -16.43
N ASP A 131 5.77 1.48 -17.40
CA ASP A 131 5.11 1.23 -18.68
C ASP A 131 3.67 0.70 -18.53
N ASP A 132 2.99 1.19 -17.47
CA ASP A 132 1.62 0.86 -17.12
C ASP A 132 0.82 2.17 -16.91
N PRO A 133 0.14 2.67 -17.98
CA PRO A 133 -0.60 3.91 -17.93
C PRO A 133 -1.73 3.93 -16.88
N GLU A 134 -2.34 2.78 -16.59
CA GLU A 134 -3.40 2.72 -15.59
C GLU A 134 -2.85 2.91 -14.18
N SER A 135 -1.74 2.29 -13.83
CA SER A 135 -1.08 2.52 -12.53
C SER A 135 -0.69 3.98 -12.34
N LEU A 136 -0.11 4.62 -13.38
CA LEU A 136 0.21 6.05 -13.31
C LEU A 136 -1.06 6.91 -13.16
N LYS A 137 -2.14 6.58 -13.84
CA LYS A 137 -3.41 7.30 -13.73
C LYS A 137 -3.97 7.23 -12.30
N TYR A 138 -3.90 6.07 -11.64
CA TYR A 138 -4.30 5.92 -10.24
C TYR A 138 -3.45 6.78 -9.31
N GLU A 139 -2.12 6.77 -9.47
CA GLU A 139 -1.24 7.65 -8.69
C GLU A 139 -1.59 9.13 -8.88
N LEU A 140 -1.85 9.57 -10.12
CA LEU A 140 -2.25 10.96 -10.38
C LEU A 140 -3.58 11.32 -9.70
N GLN A 141 -4.54 10.39 -9.59
CA GLN A 141 -5.78 10.59 -8.84
C GLN A 141 -5.51 10.75 -7.33
N HIS A 142 -4.64 9.92 -6.76
CA HIS A 142 -4.20 10.03 -5.37
C HIS A 142 -3.51 11.37 -5.12
N LYS A 143 -2.56 11.74 -5.99
CA LYS A 143 -1.81 12.99 -5.90
C LYS A 143 -2.72 14.21 -5.89
N VAL A 144 -3.76 14.26 -6.75
CA VAL A 144 -4.73 15.38 -6.78
C VAL A 144 -5.40 15.56 -5.42
N ILE A 145 -5.72 14.49 -4.70
CA ILE A 145 -6.32 14.57 -3.37
C ILE A 145 -5.31 15.13 -2.36
N ILE A 146 -4.08 14.65 -2.40
CA ILE A 146 -3.03 15.11 -1.49
C ILE A 146 -2.61 16.55 -1.80
N ASP A 147 -2.56 16.95 -3.06
CA ASP A 147 -2.30 18.35 -3.45
C ASP A 147 -3.40 19.29 -2.93
N ARG A 148 -4.65 18.82 -2.95
CA ARG A 148 -5.80 19.61 -2.50
C ARG A 148 -5.92 19.70 -0.99
N PHE A 149 -5.90 18.54 -0.30
CA PHE A 149 -6.24 18.45 1.12
C PHE A 149 -5.02 18.24 2.04
N GLY A 150 -3.87 17.82 1.50
CA GLY A 150 -2.69 17.47 2.29
C GLY A 150 -2.85 16.16 3.07
N ARG A 151 -3.97 15.45 2.85
CA ARG A 151 -4.32 14.17 3.49
C ARG A 151 -5.41 13.47 2.67
N TYR A 152 -5.66 12.20 3.00
CA TYR A 152 -6.79 11.45 2.45
C TYR A 152 -8.05 11.63 3.31
N PRO A 153 -9.07 12.37 2.85
CA PRO A 153 -10.30 12.60 3.63
C PRO A 153 -11.04 11.31 4.01
N HIS A 154 -11.00 10.27 3.17
CA HIS A 154 -11.65 8.99 3.45
C HIS A 154 -11.07 8.27 4.69
N ARG A 155 -9.83 8.58 5.10
CA ARG A 155 -9.21 8.03 6.32
C ARG A 155 -9.64 8.77 7.59
N ASN A 156 -10.26 9.94 7.47
CA ASN A 156 -10.55 10.79 8.63
C ASN A 156 -11.39 10.08 9.68
N LYS A 157 -12.43 9.33 9.27
CA LYS A 157 -13.29 8.58 10.19
C LYS A 157 -12.47 7.54 10.97
N ALA A 158 -11.72 6.70 10.30
CA ALA A 158 -10.90 5.65 10.92
C ALA A 158 -9.82 6.24 11.84
N LEU A 159 -9.22 7.37 11.46
CA LEU A 159 -8.16 8.05 12.23
C LEU A 159 -8.71 9.06 13.26
N SER A 160 -10.01 9.12 13.47
CA SER A 160 -10.67 10.07 14.41
C SER A 160 -10.27 11.53 14.13
N ARG A 161 -10.06 11.88 12.84
CA ARG A 161 -9.73 13.23 12.40
C ARG A 161 -11.03 13.97 12.03
N PRO A 162 -11.26 15.21 12.46
CA PRO A 162 -12.41 16.00 12.01
C PRO A 162 -12.28 16.32 10.51
N SER A 163 -13.37 16.12 9.78
CA SER A 163 -13.44 16.50 8.36
C SER A 163 -13.90 17.95 8.21
N THR A 164 -13.30 18.70 7.28
CA THR A 164 -13.77 20.04 6.89
C THR A 164 -15.04 19.93 6.03
N ALA A 165 -15.77 21.02 5.88
CA ALA A 165 -16.94 21.07 5.01
C ALA A 165 -16.59 20.73 3.55
N GLU A 166 -15.41 21.14 3.09
CA GLU A 166 -14.90 20.82 1.76
C GLU A 166 -14.60 19.33 1.58
N GLU A 167 -13.96 18.69 2.57
CA GLU A 167 -13.70 17.25 2.56
C GLU A 167 -15.00 16.43 2.59
N ILE A 168 -16.00 16.87 3.37
CA ILE A 168 -17.33 16.23 3.41
C ILE A 168 -18.01 16.32 2.04
N ALA A 169 -17.91 17.46 1.35
CA ALA A 169 -18.44 17.61 0.01
C ALA A 169 -17.70 16.73 -1.00
N PHE A 170 -16.38 16.68 -0.92
CA PHE A 170 -15.54 15.84 -1.77
C PHE A 170 -15.86 14.34 -1.59
N LEU A 171 -16.04 13.84 -0.37
CA LEU A 171 -16.35 12.45 -0.09
C LEU A 171 -17.67 11.94 -0.71
N LYS A 172 -18.51 12.84 -1.20
CA LYS A 172 -19.76 12.51 -1.93
C LYS A 172 -19.54 12.36 -3.45
N THR A 173 -18.36 12.66 -3.95
CA THR A 173 -18.04 12.57 -5.37
C THR A 173 -17.47 11.20 -5.73
N PRO A 174 -17.61 10.75 -7.01
CA PRO A 174 -16.90 9.57 -7.48
C PRO A 174 -15.38 9.68 -7.28
N ASN A 175 -14.71 8.54 -7.07
CA ASN A 175 -13.25 8.45 -6.87
C ASN A 175 -12.72 9.28 -5.68
N SER A 176 -13.53 9.43 -4.64
CA SER A 176 -13.14 10.14 -3.41
C SER A 176 -12.49 9.23 -2.36
N SER A 177 -12.47 7.93 -2.60
CA SER A 177 -11.88 6.89 -1.72
C SER A 177 -11.30 5.76 -2.55
N PHE A 178 -10.27 5.12 -2.04
CA PHE A 178 -9.54 4.00 -2.63
C PHE A 178 -9.43 2.86 -1.64
#